data_cb1b65f079c61b8b75bc914106abc35b
#
_entry.id   cb1b65f079c61b8b75bc914106abc35b
#
_cell.length_a   1.000
_cell.length_b   1.000
_cell.length_c   1.000
_cell.angle_alpha   90.00
_cell.angle_beta   90.00
_cell.angle_gamma   90.00
#
_symmetry.space_group_name_H-M   'P 1'
#
loop_
_entity.id
_entity.type
_entity.pdbx_description
1 polymer ?
#
loop_
_entity_poly.entity_id
_entity_poly.type
_entity_poly.pdbx_seq_one_letter_code
_entity_poly.pdbx_strand_id
1 'polypeptide(L)'
;MLGDSLMNVAPGYDTVTYREPLGVFVGIVPWNFPAMIPMGWMMPLAVTTGNTFVLKAASYVPQTAIRMAELLEEAGLPPGVFNLVTCSRHEAERLLTHPKVEGVSFVGSTAVGRHIYSTATANGKRVQALAEAKNHALVLRDAPIRATAQRIVNSAFGCAGERCMALPAIAVEEEIADELVATISELAAERRIGPA
;
A
#
# COMPACT_ATOMS: atom_id res chain seq x y z
N MET A 1 -4.85 -16.33 13.35
CA MET A 1 -4.02 -15.56 14.30
C MET A 1 -3.45 -16.52 15.33
N LEU A 2 -2.18 -16.81 15.20
CA LEU A 2 -1.51 -17.70 16.15
C LEU A 2 -0.99 -16.85 17.32
N GLY A 3 -1.24 -17.32 18.55
CA GLY A 3 -0.53 -16.86 19.73
C GLY A 3 0.68 -17.75 19.98
N ASP A 4 1.53 -17.34 20.86
CA ASP A 4 2.69 -18.12 21.31
C ASP A 4 2.43 -18.65 22.71
N SER A 5 2.91 -19.86 23.03
CA SER A 5 2.94 -20.38 24.38
C SER A 5 4.33 -20.86 24.71
N LEU A 6 4.78 -20.53 25.92
CA LEU A 6 6.04 -21.01 26.48
C LEU A 6 5.75 -21.73 27.78
N MET A 7 6.02 -23.03 27.79
CA MET A 7 5.83 -23.88 28.98
C MET A 7 7.05 -23.76 29.89
N ASN A 8 6.77 -23.71 31.19
CA ASN A 8 7.78 -23.76 32.24
C ASN A 8 8.88 -22.70 32.12
N VAL A 9 8.47 -21.44 31.81
CA VAL A 9 9.39 -20.29 31.78
C VAL A 9 10.04 -19.99 33.11
N ALA A 10 9.40 -20.43 34.20
CA ALA A 10 9.93 -20.54 35.55
C ALA A 10 9.25 -21.72 36.19
N PRO A 11 9.76 -22.29 37.32
CA PRO A 11 9.14 -23.42 37.99
C PRO A 11 7.66 -23.16 38.32
N GLY A 12 6.74 -23.89 37.64
CA GLY A 12 5.29 -23.76 37.82
C GLY A 12 4.63 -22.60 37.08
N TYR A 13 5.35 -21.95 36.14
CA TYR A 13 4.80 -20.86 35.35
C TYR A 13 4.86 -21.13 33.86
N ASP A 14 3.70 -21.02 33.18
CA ASP A 14 3.57 -21.00 31.73
C ASP A 14 3.16 -19.62 31.29
N THR A 15 3.61 -19.21 30.10
CA THR A 15 3.16 -17.94 29.48
C THR A 15 2.44 -18.21 28.16
N VAL A 16 1.36 -17.47 27.93
CA VAL A 16 0.58 -17.56 26.71
C VAL A 16 0.31 -16.14 26.20
N THR A 17 0.55 -15.93 24.91
CA THR A 17 0.24 -14.68 24.23
C THR A 17 -1.10 -14.78 23.53
N TYR A 18 -2.01 -13.90 23.87
CA TYR A 18 -3.29 -13.73 23.17
C TYR A 18 -3.25 -12.48 22.30
N ARG A 19 -3.87 -12.56 21.12
CA ARG A 19 -4.06 -11.42 20.22
C ARG A 19 -5.51 -10.99 20.26
N GLU A 20 -5.75 -9.74 20.62
CA GLU A 20 -7.07 -9.14 20.72
C GLU A 20 -7.22 -7.98 19.73
N PRO A 21 -8.45 -7.72 19.20
CA PRO A 21 -8.70 -6.54 18.39
C PRO A 21 -8.52 -5.27 19.20
N LEU A 22 -8.05 -4.21 18.57
CA LEU A 22 -7.86 -2.90 19.22
C LEU A 22 -9.08 -2.00 19.06
N GLY A 23 -9.83 -2.15 17.96
CA GLY A 23 -11.00 -1.31 17.69
C GLY A 23 -11.06 -0.78 16.25
N VAL A 24 -11.09 0.53 16.07
CA VAL A 24 -11.26 1.17 14.77
C VAL A 24 -9.91 1.48 14.13
N PHE A 25 -9.71 0.99 12.91
CA PHE A 25 -8.57 1.33 12.06
C PHE A 25 -8.98 2.20 10.88
N VAL A 26 -8.11 3.11 10.47
CA VAL A 26 -8.31 3.98 9.32
C VAL A 26 -7.30 3.65 8.23
N GLY A 27 -7.77 3.53 7.00
CA GLY A 27 -6.93 3.48 5.80
C GLY A 27 -7.07 4.77 4.99
N ILE A 28 -5.95 5.40 4.66
CA ILE A 28 -5.90 6.55 3.75
C ILE A 28 -5.07 6.16 2.55
N VAL A 29 -5.66 6.17 1.35
CA VAL A 29 -5.08 5.55 0.17
C VAL A 29 -4.93 6.52 -1.00
N PRO A 30 -3.92 6.30 -1.87
CA PRO A 30 -3.73 7.05 -3.10
C PRO A 30 -4.66 6.55 -4.21
N TRP A 31 -4.58 7.23 -5.35
CA TRP A 31 -5.44 7.01 -6.51
C TRP A 31 -4.95 5.91 -7.47
N ASN A 32 -3.65 5.60 -7.45
CA ASN A 32 -3.01 4.72 -8.46
C ASN A 32 -3.30 3.22 -8.29
N PHE A 33 -3.75 2.78 -7.11
CA PHE A 33 -4.21 1.41 -6.82
C PHE A 33 -5.44 1.41 -5.91
N PRO A 34 -6.59 1.91 -6.42
CA PRO A 34 -7.77 2.16 -5.58
C PRO A 34 -8.45 0.91 -5.03
N ALA A 35 -8.19 -0.26 -5.61
CA ALA A 35 -8.68 -1.55 -5.10
C ALA A 35 -7.59 -2.29 -4.30
N MET A 36 -6.39 -2.45 -4.86
CA MET A 36 -5.36 -3.31 -4.29
C MET A 36 -4.89 -2.82 -2.92
N ILE A 37 -4.62 -1.53 -2.77
CA ILE A 37 -4.08 -1.00 -1.51
C ILE A 37 -5.10 -1.13 -0.37
N PRO A 38 -6.35 -0.64 -0.49
CA PRO A 38 -7.28 -0.77 0.61
C PRO A 38 -7.76 -2.20 0.85
N MET A 39 -8.05 -2.95 -0.22
CA MET A 39 -8.70 -4.26 -0.12
C MET A 39 -7.72 -5.44 -0.10
N GLY A 40 -6.47 -5.25 -0.54
CA GLY A 40 -5.44 -6.29 -0.50
C GLY A 40 -4.47 -6.14 0.66
N TRP A 41 -4.15 -4.92 1.07
CA TRP A 41 -3.10 -4.68 2.07
C TRP A 41 -3.61 -4.24 3.44
N MET A 42 -4.69 -3.44 3.50
CA MET A 42 -5.11 -2.78 4.74
C MET A 42 -6.32 -3.45 5.38
N MET A 43 -7.47 -3.37 4.72
CA MET A 43 -8.74 -3.81 5.28
C MET A 43 -8.77 -5.29 5.69
N PRO A 44 -8.29 -6.25 4.88
CA PRO A 44 -8.37 -7.66 5.25
C PRO A 44 -7.63 -7.96 6.55
N LEU A 45 -6.45 -7.36 6.75
CA LEU A 45 -5.68 -7.56 7.98
C LEU A 45 -6.40 -6.97 9.21
N ALA A 46 -7.00 -5.80 9.06
CA ALA A 46 -7.76 -5.19 10.14
C ALA A 46 -9.00 -6.04 10.50
N VAL A 47 -9.80 -6.38 9.51
CA VAL A 47 -11.09 -7.06 9.70
C VAL A 47 -10.92 -8.50 10.17
N THR A 48 -10.02 -9.27 9.57
CA THR A 48 -9.77 -10.67 9.98
C THR A 48 -9.17 -10.79 11.38
N THR A 49 -8.59 -9.71 11.89
CA THR A 49 -8.11 -9.63 13.29
C THR A 49 -9.15 -9.07 14.26
N GLY A 50 -10.42 -8.93 13.82
CA GLY A 50 -11.55 -8.52 14.66
C GLY A 50 -11.74 -7.02 14.80
N ASN A 51 -11.01 -6.20 14.03
CA ASN A 51 -11.16 -4.75 14.06
C ASN A 51 -12.19 -4.27 13.03
N THR A 52 -12.68 -3.05 13.20
CA THR A 52 -13.44 -2.33 12.16
C THR A 52 -12.52 -1.43 11.36
N PHE A 53 -12.92 -1.14 10.13
CA PHE A 53 -12.09 -0.40 9.19
C PHE A 53 -12.86 0.76 8.55
N VAL A 54 -12.27 1.95 8.57
CA VAL A 54 -12.75 3.15 7.88
C VAL A 54 -11.78 3.48 6.74
N LEU A 55 -12.24 3.39 5.51
CA LEU A 55 -11.46 3.74 4.33
C LEU A 55 -11.73 5.19 3.92
N LYS A 56 -10.71 6.03 3.94
CA LYS A 56 -10.71 7.31 3.24
C LYS A 56 -10.18 7.08 1.83
N ALA A 57 -11.06 6.97 0.85
CA ALA A 57 -10.70 6.78 -0.54
C ALA A 57 -10.03 8.03 -1.15
N ALA A 58 -9.25 7.82 -2.22
CA ALA A 58 -8.73 8.92 -3.01
C ALA A 58 -9.88 9.67 -3.69
N SER A 59 -9.88 11.00 -3.57
CA SER A 59 -10.98 11.84 -4.06
C SER A 59 -11.16 11.80 -5.59
N TYR A 60 -10.07 11.50 -6.33
CA TYR A 60 -10.10 11.42 -7.79
C TYR A 60 -10.70 10.12 -8.35
N VAL A 61 -10.66 9.03 -7.57
CA VAL A 61 -11.09 7.70 -8.02
C VAL A 61 -11.94 6.99 -6.95
N PRO A 62 -13.07 7.57 -6.52
CA PRO A 62 -13.87 7.00 -5.45
C PRO A 62 -14.70 5.79 -5.89
N GLN A 63 -15.03 5.69 -7.18
CA GLN A 63 -15.96 4.70 -7.70
C GLN A 63 -15.52 3.25 -7.45
N THR A 64 -14.23 2.97 -7.59
CA THR A 64 -13.68 1.63 -7.29
C THR A 64 -13.92 1.26 -5.83
N ALA A 65 -13.65 2.18 -4.90
CA ALA A 65 -13.86 1.93 -3.47
C ALA A 65 -15.35 1.77 -3.13
N ILE A 66 -16.24 2.53 -3.77
CA ILE A 66 -17.70 2.41 -3.63
C ILE A 66 -18.14 1.02 -4.09
N ARG A 67 -17.76 0.60 -5.30
CA ARG A 67 -18.13 -0.73 -5.81
C ARG A 67 -17.60 -1.87 -4.93
N MET A 68 -16.39 -1.73 -4.41
CA MET A 68 -15.85 -2.72 -3.46
C MET A 68 -16.62 -2.76 -2.15
N ALA A 69 -17.10 -1.62 -1.65
CA ALA A 69 -17.96 -1.58 -0.46
C ALA A 69 -19.29 -2.32 -0.69
N GLU A 70 -19.94 -2.09 -1.83
CA GLU A 70 -21.15 -2.79 -2.24
C GLU A 70 -20.92 -4.31 -2.32
N LEU A 71 -19.81 -4.75 -2.94
CA LEU A 71 -19.49 -6.17 -3.05
C LEU A 71 -19.21 -6.82 -1.68
N LEU A 72 -18.63 -6.10 -0.74
CA LEU A 72 -18.45 -6.60 0.63
C LEU A 72 -19.78 -6.75 1.35
N GLU A 73 -20.72 -5.84 1.14
CA GLU A 73 -22.08 -5.93 1.67
C GLU A 73 -22.82 -7.11 1.04
N GLU A 74 -22.79 -7.26 -0.30
CA GLU A 74 -23.36 -8.40 -1.03
C GLU A 74 -22.78 -9.75 -0.56
N ALA A 75 -21.48 -9.77 -0.20
CA ALA A 75 -20.79 -10.95 0.34
C ALA A 75 -21.17 -11.27 1.80
N GLY A 76 -21.96 -10.42 2.46
CA GLY A 76 -22.43 -10.62 3.82
C GLY A 76 -21.50 -10.09 4.92
N LEU A 77 -20.60 -9.18 4.60
CA LEU A 77 -19.80 -8.49 5.64
C LEU A 77 -20.76 -7.74 6.58
N PRO A 78 -20.69 -7.95 7.91
CA PRO A 78 -21.61 -7.30 8.83
C PRO A 78 -21.57 -5.77 8.75
N PRO A 79 -22.72 -5.07 8.85
CA PRO A 79 -22.77 -3.62 8.84
C PRO A 79 -21.83 -3.00 9.88
N GLY A 80 -21.11 -1.94 9.48
CA GLY A 80 -20.20 -1.21 10.35
C GLY A 80 -18.80 -1.80 10.46
N VAL A 81 -18.55 -3.01 9.94
CA VAL A 81 -17.20 -3.61 9.91
C VAL A 81 -16.30 -2.87 8.91
N PHE A 82 -16.82 -2.58 7.72
CA PHE A 82 -16.18 -1.74 6.72
C PHE A 82 -17.01 -0.47 6.50
N ASN A 83 -16.35 0.68 6.48
CA ASN A 83 -16.97 1.98 6.27
C ASN A 83 -16.16 2.78 5.27
N LEU A 84 -16.82 3.41 4.30
CA LEU A 84 -16.17 4.22 3.28
C LEU A 84 -16.52 5.69 3.49
N VAL A 85 -15.51 6.54 3.46
CA VAL A 85 -15.66 7.99 3.45
C VAL A 85 -14.92 8.61 2.26
N THR A 86 -15.58 9.57 1.62
CA THR A 86 -14.98 10.46 0.63
C THR A 86 -14.99 11.85 1.21
N CYS A 87 -13.84 12.42 1.46
CA CYS A 87 -13.74 13.72 2.12
C CYS A 87 -12.47 14.46 1.66
N SER A 88 -12.45 15.75 1.91
CA SER A 88 -11.28 16.60 1.68
C SER A 88 -10.13 16.25 2.64
N ARG A 89 -8.93 16.76 2.33
CA ARG A 89 -7.76 16.64 3.19
C ARG A 89 -8.02 17.22 4.60
N HIS A 90 -8.70 18.36 4.67
CA HIS A 90 -8.99 19.02 5.96
C HIS A 90 -9.93 18.21 6.84
N GLU A 91 -10.94 17.58 6.24
CA GLU A 91 -11.87 16.74 6.97
C GLU A 91 -11.21 15.44 7.43
N ALA A 92 -10.28 14.91 6.64
CA ALA A 92 -9.51 13.71 6.99
C ALA A 92 -8.65 13.88 8.25
N GLU A 93 -8.28 15.11 8.65
CA GLU A 93 -7.56 15.37 9.90
C GLU A 93 -8.30 14.83 11.12
N ARG A 94 -9.64 14.83 11.09
CA ARG A 94 -10.45 14.27 12.16
C ARG A 94 -10.22 12.79 12.38
N LEU A 95 -9.85 12.04 11.35
CA LEU A 95 -9.54 10.62 11.47
C LEU A 95 -8.23 10.39 12.24
N LEU A 96 -7.28 11.35 12.13
CA LEU A 96 -5.98 11.26 12.81
C LEU A 96 -6.08 11.61 14.31
N THR A 97 -7.08 12.38 14.70
CA THR A 97 -7.22 12.89 16.06
C THR A 97 -8.40 12.27 16.81
N HIS A 98 -9.30 11.54 16.13
CA HIS A 98 -10.51 11.00 16.72
C HIS A 98 -10.21 9.98 17.83
N PRO A 99 -10.78 10.13 19.04
CA PRO A 99 -10.41 9.32 20.20
C PRO A 99 -10.73 7.82 20.08
N LYS A 100 -11.66 7.43 19.18
CA LYS A 100 -12.01 6.03 18.95
C LYS A 100 -11.15 5.34 17.88
N VAL A 101 -10.29 6.08 17.17
CA VAL A 101 -9.38 5.51 16.19
C VAL A 101 -8.12 5.04 16.89
N GLU A 102 -7.81 3.76 16.77
CA GLU A 102 -6.66 3.12 17.40
C GLU A 102 -5.43 3.05 16.49
N GLY A 103 -5.65 3.03 15.18
CA GLY A 103 -4.56 2.96 14.23
C GLY A 103 -4.88 3.55 12.87
N VAL A 104 -3.83 4.03 12.19
CA VAL A 104 -3.90 4.61 10.85
C VAL A 104 -2.89 3.93 9.94
N SER A 105 -3.35 3.47 8.79
CA SER A 105 -2.52 2.97 7.71
C SER A 105 -2.62 3.92 6.51
N PHE A 106 -1.48 4.34 6.00
CA PHE A 106 -1.39 5.33 4.94
C PHE A 106 -0.47 4.86 3.82
N VAL A 107 -0.87 5.11 2.59
CA VAL A 107 -0.01 5.06 1.41
C VAL A 107 -0.18 6.34 0.61
N GLY A 108 0.92 7.00 0.24
CA GLY A 108 0.89 8.23 -0.55
C GLY A 108 2.22 8.98 -0.56
N SER A 109 2.17 10.32 -0.69
CA SER A 109 3.37 11.15 -0.75
C SER A 109 4.09 11.24 0.59
N THR A 110 5.41 11.42 0.54
CA THR A 110 6.28 11.52 1.74
C THR A 110 5.86 12.68 2.66
N ALA A 111 5.51 13.84 2.10
CA ALA A 111 5.09 14.98 2.88
C ALA A 111 3.81 14.71 3.68
N VAL A 112 2.81 14.08 3.04
CA VAL A 112 1.56 13.69 3.71
C VAL A 112 1.80 12.56 4.70
N GLY A 113 2.63 11.57 4.36
CA GLY A 113 2.97 10.46 5.25
C GLY A 113 3.63 10.94 6.55
N ARG A 114 4.55 11.89 6.46
CA ARG A 114 5.19 12.52 7.63
C ARG A 114 4.17 13.24 8.50
N HIS A 115 3.28 14.01 7.89
CA HIS A 115 2.22 14.71 8.63
C HIS A 115 1.28 13.73 9.36
N ILE A 116 0.80 12.71 8.65
CA ILE A 116 -0.07 11.68 9.23
C ILE A 116 0.64 10.95 10.38
N TYR A 117 1.89 10.56 10.16
CA TYR A 117 2.68 9.89 11.20
C TYR A 117 2.79 10.76 12.45
N SER A 118 3.23 12.01 12.30
CA SER A 118 3.42 12.93 13.42
C SER A 118 2.12 13.19 14.17
N THR A 119 1.04 13.49 13.42
CA THR A 119 -0.25 13.84 14.02
C THR A 119 -0.90 12.65 14.73
N ALA A 120 -0.95 11.51 14.09
CA ALA A 120 -1.61 10.34 14.67
C ALA A 120 -0.83 9.77 15.86
N THR A 121 0.51 9.71 15.80
CA THR A 121 1.32 9.25 16.94
C THR A 121 1.24 10.21 18.13
N ALA A 122 1.19 11.52 17.89
CA ALA A 122 0.97 12.51 18.95
C ALA A 122 -0.40 12.34 19.67
N ASN A 123 -1.36 11.69 19.00
CA ASN A 123 -2.67 11.32 19.55
C ASN A 123 -2.73 9.85 20.01
N GLY A 124 -1.59 9.21 20.28
CA GLY A 124 -1.50 7.87 20.86
C GLY A 124 -1.86 6.73 19.92
N LYS A 125 -1.98 6.95 18.59
CA LYS A 125 -2.40 5.95 17.63
C LYS A 125 -1.23 5.15 17.07
N ARG A 126 -1.48 3.91 16.71
CA ARG A 126 -0.54 3.11 15.89
C ARG A 126 -0.55 3.63 14.46
N VAL A 127 0.62 3.77 13.85
CA VAL A 127 0.74 4.32 12.50
C VAL A 127 1.63 3.45 11.62
N GLN A 128 1.14 3.14 10.43
CA GLN A 128 1.91 2.62 9.32
C GLN A 128 1.82 3.64 8.18
N ALA A 129 2.93 4.28 7.84
CA ALA A 129 3.00 5.25 6.76
C ALA A 129 3.97 4.75 5.69
N LEU A 130 3.43 4.40 4.52
CA LEU A 130 4.17 3.98 3.35
C LEU A 130 4.22 5.16 2.37
N ALA A 131 5.42 5.65 2.11
CA ALA A 131 5.63 6.87 1.34
C ALA A 131 6.20 6.57 -0.06
N GLU A 132 6.65 7.63 -0.74
CA GLU A 132 7.22 7.58 -2.07
C GLU A 132 8.43 6.66 -2.15
N ALA A 133 8.62 6.09 -3.34
CA ALA A 133 9.74 5.24 -3.67
C ALA A 133 10.46 5.72 -4.93
N LYS A 134 11.75 5.42 -5.03
CA LYS A 134 12.54 5.50 -6.24
C LYS A 134 13.31 4.19 -6.37
N ASN A 135 12.67 3.21 -7.02
CA ASN A 135 13.24 1.88 -7.16
C ASN A 135 14.39 1.89 -8.17
N HIS A 136 15.42 1.13 -7.88
CA HIS A 136 16.59 1.00 -8.75
C HIS A 136 16.79 -0.46 -9.13
N ALA A 137 17.19 -0.71 -10.38
CA ALA A 137 17.75 -2.00 -10.81
C ALA A 137 19.24 -1.86 -11.02
N LEU A 138 19.97 -2.93 -10.72
CA LEU A 138 21.36 -3.11 -11.09
C LEU A 138 21.40 -4.12 -12.23
N VAL A 139 22.07 -3.75 -13.33
CA VAL A 139 22.24 -4.63 -14.50
C VAL A 139 23.72 -4.89 -14.68
N LEU A 140 24.10 -6.14 -14.49
CA LEU A 140 25.48 -6.59 -14.61
C LEU A 140 25.76 -7.02 -16.06
N ARG A 141 27.03 -7.07 -16.45
CA ARG A 141 27.50 -7.34 -17.83
C ARG A 141 27.06 -8.68 -18.41
N ASP A 142 26.78 -9.67 -17.57
CA ASP A 142 26.35 -11.01 -17.99
C ASP A 142 24.80 -11.11 -18.11
N ALA A 143 24.06 -10.01 -17.91
CA ALA A 143 22.61 -9.99 -18.04
C ALA A 143 22.19 -10.12 -19.53
N PRO A 144 21.19 -10.96 -19.85
CA PRO A 144 20.67 -11.09 -21.21
C PRO A 144 19.93 -9.80 -21.61
N ILE A 145 20.53 -8.98 -22.48
CA ILE A 145 20.10 -7.59 -22.78
C ILE A 145 18.62 -7.51 -23.14
N ARG A 146 18.14 -8.24 -24.17
CA ARG A 146 16.76 -8.11 -24.65
C ARG A 146 15.73 -8.52 -23.58
N ALA A 147 15.99 -9.60 -22.86
CA ALA A 147 15.08 -10.05 -21.79
C ALA A 147 15.07 -9.07 -20.62
N THR A 148 16.21 -8.50 -20.27
CA THR A 148 16.36 -7.49 -19.23
C THR A 148 15.66 -6.20 -19.64
N ALA A 149 15.90 -5.69 -20.84
CA ALA A 149 15.22 -4.51 -21.39
C ALA A 149 13.69 -4.68 -21.40
N GLN A 150 13.18 -5.83 -21.81
CA GLN A 150 11.73 -6.12 -21.80
C GLN A 150 11.12 -6.04 -20.40
N ARG A 151 11.82 -6.58 -19.39
CA ARG A 151 11.36 -6.51 -17.98
C ARG A 151 11.41 -5.09 -17.44
N ILE A 152 12.48 -4.34 -17.78
CA ILE A 152 12.61 -2.92 -17.41
C ILE A 152 11.46 -2.12 -18.01
N VAL A 153 11.19 -2.23 -19.31
CA VAL A 153 10.12 -1.51 -20.00
C VAL A 153 8.75 -1.87 -19.42
N ASN A 154 8.50 -3.15 -19.15
CA ASN A 154 7.25 -3.59 -18.53
C ASN A 154 7.06 -2.99 -17.13
N SER A 155 8.12 -2.91 -16.34
CA SER A 155 8.05 -2.35 -14.98
C SER A 155 7.98 -0.83 -14.98
N ALA A 156 8.80 -0.16 -15.81
CA ALA A 156 8.90 1.29 -15.83
C ALA A 156 7.63 1.96 -16.38
N PHE A 157 7.08 1.40 -17.46
CA PHE A 157 5.95 2.00 -18.20
C PHE A 157 4.59 1.34 -17.93
N GLY A 158 4.54 0.22 -17.20
CA GLY A 158 3.29 -0.41 -16.81
C GLY A 158 2.41 0.54 -15.97
N CYS A 159 1.10 0.61 -16.21
CA CYS A 159 0.17 1.58 -15.61
C CYS A 159 0.68 3.02 -15.78
N ALA A 160 1.13 3.39 -16.97
CA ALA A 160 1.68 4.71 -17.30
C ALA A 160 2.83 5.18 -16.38
N GLY A 161 3.56 4.26 -15.75
CA GLY A 161 4.63 4.57 -14.79
C GLY A 161 4.14 4.98 -13.40
N GLU A 162 2.85 4.88 -13.11
CA GLU A 162 2.24 5.38 -11.87
C GLU A 162 2.28 4.38 -10.71
N ARG A 163 2.88 3.21 -10.93
CA ARG A 163 3.09 2.23 -9.85
C ARG A 163 4.14 2.73 -8.87
N CYS A 164 3.87 2.64 -7.58
CA CYS A 164 4.87 2.88 -6.55
C CYS A 164 6.08 1.93 -6.67
N MET A 165 5.86 0.73 -7.24
CA MET A 165 6.90 -0.27 -7.52
C MET A 165 7.42 -0.20 -8.97
N ALA A 166 7.13 0.85 -9.73
CA ALA A 166 7.74 1.06 -11.04
C ALA A 166 9.27 1.17 -10.90
N LEU A 167 9.97 0.88 -11.99
CA LEU A 167 11.42 0.89 -12.03
C LEU A 167 11.93 2.14 -12.77
N PRO A 168 12.03 3.31 -12.12
CA PRO A 168 12.34 4.57 -12.77
C PRO A 168 13.85 4.82 -12.94
N ALA A 169 14.71 4.03 -12.31
CA ALA A 169 16.16 4.21 -12.38
C ALA A 169 16.88 2.88 -12.56
N ILE A 170 17.87 2.87 -13.44
CA ILE A 170 18.68 1.71 -13.73
C ILE A 170 20.16 2.09 -13.63
N ALA A 171 20.90 1.38 -12.81
CA ALA A 171 22.35 1.39 -12.80
C ALA A 171 22.84 0.19 -13.62
N VAL A 172 23.66 0.45 -14.63
CA VAL A 172 24.14 -0.57 -15.55
C VAL A 172 25.66 -0.46 -15.68
N GLU A 173 26.35 -1.60 -15.85
CA GLU A 173 27.78 -1.59 -16.16
C GLU A 173 28.02 -0.96 -17.53
N GLU A 174 29.06 -0.11 -17.64
CA GLU A 174 29.36 0.73 -18.81
C GLU A 174 29.47 -0.05 -20.10
N GLU A 175 30.04 -1.25 -20.03
CA GLU A 175 30.31 -2.12 -21.20
C GLU A 175 29.05 -2.49 -21.99
N ILE A 176 27.88 -2.55 -21.32
CA ILE A 176 26.61 -2.94 -21.94
C ILE A 176 25.55 -1.81 -21.93
N ALA A 177 25.95 -0.62 -21.47
CA ALA A 177 25.00 0.47 -21.25
C ALA A 177 24.33 0.94 -22.54
N ASP A 178 25.11 1.17 -23.60
CA ASP A 178 24.62 1.68 -24.89
C ASP A 178 23.64 0.68 -25.54
N GLU A 179 23.99 -0.61 -25.55
CA GLU A 179 23.14 -1.66 -26.11
C GLU A 179 21.81 -1.78 -25.31
N LEU A 180 21.91 -1.75 -24.00
CA LEU A 180 20.71 -1.80 -23.14
C LEU A 180 19.80 -0.59 -23.36
N VAL A 181 20.35 0.63 -23.43
CA VAL A 181 19.59 1.86 -23.68
C VAL A 181 18.92 1.82 -25.05
N ALA A 182 19.63 1.41 -26.09
CA ALA A 182 19.08 1.27 -27.44
C ALA A 182 17.88 0.29 -27.45
N THR A 183 18.06 -0.88 -26.82
CA THR A 183 17.02 -1.92 -26.74
C THR A 183 15.81 -1.46 -25.91
N ILE A 184 16.03 -0.76 -24.80
CA ILE A 184 14.94 -0.16 -23.98
C ILE A 184 14.17 0.85 -24.83
N SER A 185 14.86 1.70 -25.57
CA SER A 185 14.23 2.74 -26.39
C SER A 185 13.38 2.15 -27.51
N GLU A 186 13.88 1.10 -28.20
CA GLU A 186 13.12 0.34 -29.20
C GLU A 186 11.81 -0.21 -28.60
N LEU A 187 11.92 -0.98 -27.50
CA LEU A 187 10.79 -1.62 -26.86
C LEU A 187 9.81 -0.62 -26.23
N ALA A 188 10.28 0.53 -25.77
CA ALA A 188 9.43 1.59 -25.26
C ALA A 188 8.61 2.26 -26.37
N ALA A 189 9.22 2.47 -27.54
CA ALA A 189 8.56 3.06 -28.72
C ALA A 189 7.41 2.19 -29.26
N GLU A 190 7.47 0.87 -29.06
CA GLU A 190 6.40 -0.06 -29.44
C GLU A 190 5.16 0.00 -28.54
N ARG A 191 5.23 0.73 -27.41
CA ARG A 191 4.11 0.81 -26.47
C ARG A 191 2.96 1.62 -27.02
N ARG A 192 1.76 1.07 -26.93
CA ARG A 192 0.53 1.80 -27.21
C ARG A 192 0.17 2.67 -26.03
N ILE A 193 -0.02 3.98 -26.28
CA ILE A 193 -0.47 4.95 -25.29
C ILE A 193 -1.86 5.38 -25.67
N GLY A 194 -2.77 5.40 -24.70
CA GLY A 194 -4.18 5.81 -24.92
C GLY A 194 -5.00 5.68 -23.64
N PRO A 195 -6.26 6.11 -23.70
CA PRO A 195 -7.19 5.86 -22.59
C PRO A 195 -7.38 4.35 -22.37
N ALA A 196 -7.61 4.01 -21.10
CA ALA A 196 -7.83 2.63 -20.67
C ALA A 196 -9.17 2.07 -21.19
#